data_96c9c7487321e93ff35d8460d02c1b81
#
_entry.id   96c9c7487321e93ff35d8460d02c1b81
#
_cell.length_a   1.000
_cell.length_b   1.000
_cell.length_c   1.000
_cell.angle_alpha   90.00
_cell.angle_beta   90.00
_cell.angle_gamma   90.00
#
_symmetry.space_group_name_H-M   'P 1'
#
loop_
_entity.id
_entity.type
_entity.pdbx_description
1 polymer ?
#
loop_
_entity_poly.entity_id
_entity_poly.type
_entity_poly.pdbx_seq_one_letter_code
_entity_poly.pdbx_strand_id
1 'polypeptide(L)'
;MSYDDPKPVTATSDLSVKAGGTPVYKRLLDLFEAEGIKTLFGIPDPNFVHLCLEAEARGWTVVSPHHEAAAGFMAEAASRITGKPAVCFGTLGPGLANMMPAIQCCKVENSPVIFLGGQRARVTERRVRRGRIQFVRQEPMIEDSVKYSGAIEYADQTDEVIREAIRVAMSGTPGPTYVEYPSHIILEELDVPPVLPPHRYRLTNQGADGDRIAEAAELILGAKNPILLVGHAVHTTKSGAAVKELALKMNCPVIQTSGGTSYIKGIEDRTFQYVFSDASIEAVEACDVVVALGTELGEPLHFGRWRHWYAGEANRKWIYVQQDPTAIGVNRPIDVPLVGDVRAVVPQLTRALGAGREAGPDLAKFMKDGQAELDELAKETLTKSDGTGNIPIHTSRFIVEATKAFPEGGIMIRDGGASVIFGWTYNQCKPHDVIWNQNYGHIGTGLPYATGAMLADIAETGVTRPGMLVTSDSSFLFHIAELEVAVRRNLPLVCVVAVDFQWGLEVGVYKRTFGQGTAETGTHWSDKVRFDKIAEGLGAHGEFVKTADEIGPAIARAYARGGPTVIHVPIDPKANSEEMPKYDKFRTWYAEGTQ
;
A
#
# COMPACT_ATOMS: atom_id res chain seq x y z
N MET A 1 7.67 -55.61 -15.61
CA MET A 1 8.59 -54.66 -14.96
C MET A 1 7.79 -53.92 -13.88
N SER A 2 7.99 -54.27 -12.61
CA SER A 2 7.40 -53.54 -11.51
C SER A 2 8.02 -52.15 -11.47
N TYR A 3 7.20 -51.13 -11.58
CA TYR A 3 7.64 -49.80 -11.25
C TYR A 3 7.75 -49.73 -9.71
N ASP A 4 8.94 -49.96 -9.21
CA ASP A 4 9.22 -49.66 -7.80
C ASP A 4 9.01 -48.18 -7.61
N ASP A 5 8.31 -47.82 -6.55
CA ASP A 5 8.24 -46.45 -6.08
C ASP A 5 9.67 -45.91 -5.98
N PRO A 6 9.96 -44.71 -6.47
CA PRO A 6 11.28 -44.15 -6.33
C PRO A 6 11.58 -44.08 -4.82
N LYS A 7 12.57 -44.84 -4.37
CA LYS A 7 13.11 -44.67 -3.02
C LYS A 7 13.39 -43.19 -2.83
N PRO A 8 13.09 -42.61 -1.66
CA PRO A 8 13.51 -41.25 -1.38
C PRO A 8 14.99 -41.14 -1.72
N VAL A 9 15.32 -40.27 -2.65
CA VAL A 9 16.71 -39.98 -2.95
C VAL A 9 17.26 -39.29 -1.70
N THR A 10 17.94 -40.06 -0.88
CA THR A 10 18.89 -39.47 0.05
C THR A 10 19.92 -38.82 -0.83
N ALA A 11 19.95 -37.49 -0.82
CA ALA A 11 20.94 -36.73 -1.56
C ALA A 11 22.31 -37.10 -1.01
N THR A 12 22.99 -38.01 -1.71
CA THR A 12 24.42 -38.17 -1.55
C THR A 12 25.08 -37.19 -2.50
N SER A 13 24.99 -35.89 -2.19
CA SER A 13 25.97 -34.97 -2.67
C SER A 13 27.15 -35.08 -1.70
N ASP A 14 28.38 -35.11 -2.22
CA ASP A 14 29.62 -35.03 -1.45
C ASP A 14 29.80 -33.70 -0.67
N LEU A 15 28.76 -32.89 -0.61
CA LEU A 15 28.61 -31.75 0.28
C LEU A 15 28.36 -32.33 1.67
N SER A 16 29.35 -32.33 2.53
CA SER A 16 29.35 -32.88 3.87
C SER A 16 28.27 -32.21 4.72
N VAL A 17 27.07 -32.78 4.76
CA VAL A 17 26.08 -32.47 5.80
C VAL A 17 26.69 -32.99 7.11
N LYS A 18 27.16 -32.07 7.95
CA LYS A 18 27.63 -32.41 9.28
C LYS A 18 26.42 -32.57 10.19
N ALA A 19 26.33 -33.68 10.88
CA ALA A 19 25.35 -33.86 11.95
C ALA A 19 25.50 -32.73 12.98
N GLY A 20 24.43 -31.95 13.21
CA GLY A 20 24.40 -30.82 14.14
C GLY A 20 24.46 -29.45 13.49
N GLY A 21 24.27 -29.34 12.17
CA GLY A 21 24.15 -28.07 11.44
C GLY A 21 22.77 -27.39 11.63
N THR A 22 22.59 -26.23 11.00
CA THR A 22 21.34 -25.47 10.98
C THR A 22 20.48 -25.91 9.80
N PRO A 23 19.23 -26.40 10.00
CA PRO A 23 18.32 -26.69 8.90
C PRO A 23 18.00 -25.45 8.06
N VAL A 24 17.80 -25.65 6.74
CA VAL A 24 17.53 -24.55 5.79
C VAL A 24 16.33 -23.70 6.23
N TYR A 25 15.24 -24.29 6.68
CA TYR A 25 14.09 -23.52 7.15
C TYR A 25 14.38 -22.61 8.36
N LYS A 26 15.30 -23.01 9.25
CA LYS A 26 15.76 -22.16 10.35
C LYS A 26 16.65 -21.03 9.84
N ARG A 27 17.55 -21.37 8.90
CA ARG A 27 18.43 -20.37 8.28
C ARG A 27 17.67 -19.28 7.53
N LEU A 28 16.57 -19.62 6.83
CA LEU A 28 15.67 -18.64 6.23
C LEU A 28 15.18 -17.62 7.26
N LEU A 29 14.69 -18.11 8.41
CA LEU A 29 14.21 -17.23 9.47
C LEU A 29 15.30 -16.36 10.06
N ASP A 30 16.53 -16.89 10.22
CA ASP A 30 17.68 -16.10 10.70
C ASP A 30 17.96 -14.91 9.75
N LEU A 31 17.91 -15.15 8.44
CA LEU A 31 18.13 -14.12 7.41
C LEU A 31 17.01 -13.07 7.41
N PHE A 32 15.76 -13.49 7.54
CA PHE A 32 14.59 -12.60 7.63
C PHE A 32 14.60 -11.80 8.95
N GLU A 33 14.99 -12.42 10.06
CA GLU A 33 15.07 -11.75 11.36
C GLU A 33 16.12 -10.63 11.35
N ALA A 34 17.24 -10.81 10.63
CA ALA A 34 18.25 -9.78 10.46
C ALA A 34 17.71 -8.51 9.74
N GLU A 35 16.69 -8.65 8.90
CA GLU A 35 15.97 -7.54 8.28
C GLU A 35 14.81 -6.99 9.15
N GLY A 36 14.63 -7.56 10.33
CA GLY A 36 13.59 -7.19 11.29
C GLY A 36 12.19 -7.67 10.89
N ILE A 37 12.10 -8.70 10.06
CA ILE A 37 10.83 -9.36 9.71
C ILE A 37 10.38 -10.21 10.90
N LYS A 38 9.11 -10.07 11.30
CA LYS A 38 8.50 -10.82 12.40
C LYS A 38 7.12 -11.38 12.05
N THR A 39 6.73 -11.28 10.78
CA THR A 39 5.44 -11.76 10.28
C THR A 39 5.62 -12.55 9.00
N LEU A 40 4.88 -13.65 8.88
CA LEU A 40 4.79 -14.46 7.67
C LEU A 40 3.33 -14.54 7.23
N PHE A 41 3.07 -14.41 5.94
CA PHE A 41 1.73 -14.47 5.36
C PHE A 41 1.66 -15.57 4.31
N GLY A 42 0.73 -16.51 4.45
CA GLY A 42 0.56 -17.58 3.45
C GLY A 42 -0.27 -18.73 3.95
N ILE A 43 -0.69 -19.60 3.03
CA ILE A 43 -1.41 -20.83 3.35
C ILE A 43 -0.38 -21.94 3.51
N PRO A 44 -0.25 -22.55 4.70
CA PRO A 44 0.71 -23.62 4.96
C PRO A 44 0.47 -24.85 4.09
N ASP A 45 1.54 -25.40 3.55
CA ASP A 45 1.60 -26.68 2.89
C ASP A 45 2.84 -27.47 3.36
N PRO A 46 3.08 -28.70 2.91
CA PRO A 46 4.23 -29.49 3.35
C PRO A 46 5.59 -28.79 3.19
N ASN A 47 5.75 -27.86 2.25
CA ASN A 47 6.99 -27.10 2.08
C ASN A 47 7.22 -26.10 3.22
N PHE A 48 6.15 -25.56 3.83
CA PHE A 48 6.23 -24.44 4.76
C PHE A 48 5.92 -24.80 6.22
N VAL A 49 5.42 -26.00 6.51
CA VAL A 49 5.06 -26.40 7.89
C VAL A 49 6.20 -26.20 8.88
N HIS A 50 7.42 -26.60 8.53
CA HIS A 50 8.60 -26.45 9.41
C HIS A 50 8.97 -24.97 9.60
N LEU A 51 8.90 -24.17 8.55
CA LEU A 51 9.15 -22.73 8.60
C LEU A 51 8.14 -22.03 9.53
N CYS A 52 6.85 -22.35 9.38
CA CYS A 52 5.76 -21.77 10.19
C CYS A 52 5.90 -22.14 11.67
N LEU A 53 6.13 -23.43 11.98
CA LEU A 53 6.29 -23.89 13.36
C LEU A 53 7.50 -23.25 14.06
N GLU A 54 8.62 -23.15 13.37
CA GLU A 54 9.82 -22.48 13.92
C GLU A 54 9.59 -20.98 14.10
N ALA A 55 8.90 -20.31 13.14
CA ALA A 55 8.56 -18.90 13.27
C ALA A 55 7.69 -18.64 14.50
N GLU A 56 6.65 -19.44 14.72
CA GLU A 56 5.81 -19.34 15.92
C GLU A 56 6.60 -19.64 17.21
N ALA A 57 7.51 -20.63 17.18
CA ALA A 57 8.37 -20.94 18.32
C ALA A 57 9.32 -19.78 18.68
N ARG A 58 9.70 -18.94 17.70
CA ARG A 58 10.46 -17.68 17.89
C ARG A 58 9.57 -16.49 18.29
N GLY A 59 8.27 -16.69 18.45
CA GLY A 59 7.32 -15.63 18.78
C GLY A 59 6.92 -14.74 17.60
N TRP A 60 7.12 -15.20 16.37
CA TRP A 60 6.65 -14.49 15.17
C TRP A 60 5.15 -14.69 14.97
N THR A 61 4.54 -13.80 14.22
CA THR A 61 3.15 -13.92 13.81
C THR A 61 3.07 -14.59 12.44
N VAL A 62 2.49 -15.80 12.39
CA VAL A 62 2.16 -16.50 11.15
C VAL A 62 0.67 -16.27 10.85
N VAL A 63 0.36 -15.75 9.67
CA VAL A 63 -1.00 -15.41 9.25
C VAL A 63 -1.38 -16.26 8.05
N SER A 64 -2.39 -17.11 8.24
CA SER A 64 -2.97 -17.90 7.15
C SER A 64 -4.32 -17.30 6.75
N PRO A 65 -4.42 -16.66 5.59
CA PRO A 65 -5.69 -16.20 5.01
C PRO A 65 -6.44 -17.35 4.34
N HIS A 66 -7.57 -17.03 3.70
CA HIS A 66 -8.38 -18.00 2.94
C HIS A 66 -8.05 -17.99 1.44
N HIS A 67 -7.25 -17.02 0.97
CA HIS A 67 -6.81 -16.90 -0.41
C HIS A 67 -5.38 -16.39 -0.49
N GLU A 68 -4.54 -16.94 -1.37
CA GLU A 68 -3.12 -16.56 -1.48
C GLU A 68 -2.92 -15.12 -1.99
N ALA A 69 -3.85 -14.58 -2.79
CA ALA A 69 -3.80 -13.16 -3.14
C ALA A 69 -3.92 -12.28 -1.88
N ALA A 70 -4.84 -12.64 -0.98
CA ALA A 70 -4.98 -11.94 0.29
C ALA A 70 -3.71 -12.02 1.15
N ALA A 71 -3.00 -13.17 1.16
CA ALA A 71 -1.69 -13.28 1.82
C ALA A 71 -0.69 -12.26 1.28
N GLY A 72 -0.61 -12.15 -0.05
CA GLY A 72 0.29 -11.20 -0.70
C GLY A 72 -0.09 -9.73 -0.43
N PHE A 73 -1.37 -9.39 -0.43
CA PHE A 73 -1.84 -8.05 -0.04
C PHE A 73 -1.58 -7.75 1.46
N MET A 74 -1.74 -8.74 2.35
CA MET A 74 -1.37 -8.60 3.76
C MET A 74 0.13 -8.33 3.92
N ALA A 75 0.98 -9.05 3.17
CA ALA A 75 2.43 -8.83 3.18
C ALA A 75 2.81 -7.46 2.63
N GLU A 76 2.14 -7.00 1.58
CA GLU A 76 2.32 -5.66 1.04
C GLU A 76 2.00 -4.58 2.10
N ALA A 77 0.83 -4.67 2.73
CA ALA A 77 0.46 -3.74 3.80
C ALA A 77 1.43 -3.78 4.98
N ALA A 78 1.94 -4.97 5.33
CA ALA A 78 2.96 -5.14 6.36
C ALA A 78 4.26 -4.41 6.00
N SER A 79 4.72 -4.51 4.75
CA SER A 79 5.91 -3.77 4.30
C SER A 79 5.72 -2.25 4.36
N ARG A 80 4.54 -1.77 4.01
CA ARG A 80 4.20 -0.33 4.00
C ARG A 80 4.07 0.25 5.41
N ILE A 81 3.45 -0.49 6.35
CA ILE A 81 3.26 -0.01 7.72
C ILE A 81 4.55 -0.09 8.54
N THR A 82 5.44 -1.05 8.26
CA THR A 82 6.70 -1.23 9.01
C THR A 82 7.88 -0.50 8.38
N GLY A 83 7.84 -0.25 7.06
CA GLY A 83 8.97 0.26 6.28
C GLY A 83 10.08 -0.78 6.06
N LYS A 84 9.78 -2.06 6.26
CA LYS A 84 10.67 -3.22 6.13
C LYS A 84 10.23 -4.12 4.98
N PRO A 85 11.09 -5.01 4.47
CA PRO A 85 10.62 -6.06 3.56
C PRO A 85 9.64 -6.99 4.30
N ALA A 86 8.73 -7.61 3.54
CA ALA A 86 7.79 -8.59 4.06
C ALA A 86 7.91 -9.92 3.31
N VAL A 87 7.38 -10.99 3.89
CA VAL A 87 7.44 -12.34 3.31
C VAL A 87 6.03 -12.89 3.11
N CYS A 88 5.75 -13.31 1.88
CA CYS A 88 4.56 -14.08 1.52
C CYS A 88 4.98 -15.45 1.00
N PHE A 89 4.26 -16.51 1.36
CA PHE A 89 4.54 -17.85 0.88
C PHE A 89 3.29 -18.56 0.37
N GLY A 90 3.47 -19.49 -0.55
CA GLY A 90 2.36 -20.28 -1.08
C GLY A 90 2.82 -21.58 -1.73
N THR A 91 1.90 -22.52 -1.80
CA THR A 91 2.15 -23.84 -2.41
C THR A 91 2.49 -23.71 -3.90
N LEU A 92 3.06 -24.79 -4.42
CA LEU A 92 3.37 -24.90 -5.87
C LEU A 92 2.08 -24.81 -6.73
N GLY A 93 2.24 -24.33 -7.95
CA GLY A 93 1.17 -24.29 -8.94
C GLY A 93 0.05 -23.33 -8.60
N PRO A 94 -1.12 -23.81 -8.13
CA PRO A 94 -2.26 -22.93 -7.84
C PRO A 94 -1.96 -21.87 -6.78
N GLY A 95 -1.15 -22.17 -5.76
CA GLY A 95 -0.78 -21.16 -4.76
C GLY A 95 -0.04 -19.97 -5.38
N LEU A 96 0.98 -20.24 -6.21
CA LEU A 96 1.68 -19.18 -6.93
C LEU A 96 0.74 -18.45 -7.93
N ALA A 97 -0.09 -19.18 -8.66
CA ALA A 97 -1.03 -18.58 -9.60
C ALA A 97 -2.00 -17.62 -8.88
N ASN A 98 -2.49 -18.00 -7.71
CA ASN A 98 -3.36 -17.15 -6.89
C ASN A 98 -2.63 -15.95 -6.27
N MET A 99 -1.31 -16.00 -6.08
CA MET A 99 -0.52 -14.84 -5.61
C MET A 99 -0.30 -13.78 -6.69
N MET A 100 -0.47 -14.08 -7.98
CA MET A 100 -0.16 -13.16 -9.08
C MET A 100 -0.79 -11.77 -8.96
N PRO A 101 -2.07 -11.61 -8.57
CA PRO A 101 -2.65 -10.29 -8.37
C PRO A 101 -1.87 -9.43 -7.37
N ALA A 102 -1.46 -10.03 -6.24
CA ALA A 102 -0.69 -9.34 -5.22
C ALA A 102 0.76 -9.05 -5.65
N ILE A 103 1.38 -9.96 -6.41
CA ILE A 103 2.73 -9.74 -6.95
C ILE A 103 2.73 -8.54 -7.91
N GLN A 104 1.75 -8.45 -8.81
CA GLN A 104 1.61 -7.31 -9.71
C GLN A 104 1.31 -6.02 -8.93
N CYS A 105 0.47 -6.11 -7.89
CA CYS A 105 0.20 -5.00 -7.02
C CYS A 105 1.51 -4.50 -6.36
N CYS A 106 2.29 -5.36 -5.73
CA CYS A 106 3.58 -5.02 -5.12
C CYS A 106 4.55 -4.39 -6.14
N LYS A 107 4.53 -4.84 -7.41
CA LYS A 107 5.38 -4.29 -8.47
C LYS A 107 5.02 -2.84 -8.77
N VAL A 108 3.74 -2.55 -8.97
CA VAL A 108 3.26 -1.22 -9.34
C VAL A 108 3.23 -0.26 -8.14
N GLU A 109 2.98 -0.78 -6.95
CA GLU A 109 2.96 0.00 -5.70
C GLU A 109 4.35 0.12 -5.04
N ASN A 110 5.40 -0.41 -5.68
CA ASN A 110 6.78 -0.34 -5.20
C ASN A 110 6.97 -0.92 -3.79
N SER A 111 6.33 -2.06 -3.51
CA SER A 111 6.32 -2.70 -2.20
C SER A 111 7.32 -3.88 -2.15
N PRO A 112 8.32 -3.87 -1.24
CA PRO A 112 9.34 -4.90 -1.17
C PRO A 112 8.83 -6.16 -0.46
N VAL A 113 8.20 -7.05 -1.22
CA VAL A 113 7.72 -8.35 -0.71
C VAL A 113 8.52 -9.48 -1.34
N ILE A 114 9.03 -10.39 -0.50
CA ILE A 114 9.69 -11.62 -0.92
C ILE A 114 8.62 -12.71 -0.98
N PHE A 115 8.34 -13.20 -2.19
CA PHE A 115 7.41 -14.30 -2.41
C PHE A 115 8.17 -15.62 -2.45
N LEU A 116 7.85 -16.52 -1.52
CA LEU A 116 8.40 -17.88 -1.48
C LEU A 116 7.40 -18.84 -2.13
N GLY A 117 7.78 -19.44 -3.24
CA GLY A 117 6.99 -20.46 -3.92
C GLY A 117 7.45 -21.87 -3.54
N GLY A 118 6.57 -22.67 -2.95
CA GLY A 118 6.84 -24.09 -2.76
C GLY A 118 7.11 -24.78 -4.11
N GLN A 119 7.99 -25.77 -4.12
CA GLN A 119 8.25 -26.59 -5.32
C GLN A 119 8.56 -28.03 -4.92
N ARG A 120 8.31 -28.94 -5.84
CA ARG A 120 8.71 -30.35 -5.69
C ARG A 120 10.23 -30.48 -5.64
N ALA A 121 10.70 -31.56 -5.05
CA ALA A 121 12.11 -31.94 -5.14
C ALA A 121 12.57 -31.94 -6.62
N ARG A 122 13.72 -31.34 -6.90
CA ARG A 122 14.22 -31.15 -8.27
C ARG A 122 14.30 -32.44 -9.09
N VAL A 123 14.65 -33.55 -8.45
CA VAL A 123 14.67 -34.88 -9.09
C VAL A 123 13.27 -35.27 -9.62
N THR A 124 12.20 -34.78 -9.03
CA THR A 124 10.82 -35.03 -9.44
C THR A 124 10.31 -33.94 -10.38
N GLU A 125 10.61 -32.70 -10.08
CA GLU A 125 10.16 -31.53 -10.83
C GLU A 125 10.72 -31.52 -12.27
N ARG A 126 11.99 -31.82 -12.46
CA ARG A 126 12.67 -31.82 -13.76
C ARG A 126 12.34 -33.05 -14.65
N ARG A 127 11.49 -33.96 -14.20
CA ARG A 127 11.09 -35.11 -15.00
C ARG A 127 10.12 -34.75 -16.11
N VAL A 128 10.33 -35.31 -17.30
CA VAL A 128 9.41 -35.19 -18.45
C VAL A 128 8.23 -36.16 -18.25
N ARG A 129 7.19 -35.71 -17.55
CA ARG A 129 5.96 -36.46 -17.27
C ARG A 129 4.73 -35.59 -17.52
N ARG A 130 3.62 -36.21 -17.96
CA ARG A 130 2.32 -35.55 -18.13
C ARG A 130 1.39 -35.87 -16.97
N GLY A 131 0.35 -35.02 -16.76
CA GLY A 131 -0.69 -35.24 -15.77
C GLY A 131 -0.22 -35.13 -14.32
N ARG A 132 0.81 -34.34 -14.06
CA ARG A 132 1.28 -34.07 -12.70
C ARG A 132 0.35 -33.08 -11.99
N ILE A 133 -0.06 -33.44 -10.76
CA ILE A 133 -0.92 -32.60 -9.94
C ILE A 133 -0.19 -31.28 -9.61
N GLN A 134 -0.88 -30.13 -9.69
CA GLN A 134 -0.39 -28.78 -9.33
C GLN A 134 0.89 -28.37 -10.10
N PHE A 135 1.19 -28.96 -11.23
CA PHE A 135 2.40 -28.65 -11.95
C PHE A 135 2.20 -27.53 -12.96
N VAL A 136 2.94 -26.46 -12.78
CA VAL A 136 3.17 -25.38 -13.75
C VAL A 136 4.67 -25.05 -13.76
N ARG A 137 5.14 -24.42 -14.82
CA ARG A 137 6.48 -23.84 -14.85
C ARG A 137 6.42 -22.49 -14.15
N GLN A 138 6.86 -22.43 -12.90
CA GLN A 138 6.66 -21.27 -12.03
C GLN A 138 7.55 -20.09 -12.43
N GLU A 139 8.84 -20.29 -12.64
CA GLU A 139 9.77 -19.23 -13.02
C GLU A 139 9.31 -18.45 -14.26
N PRO A 140 9.00 -19.08 -15.42
CA PRO A 140 8.53 -18.35 -16.60
C PRO A 140 7.19 -17.62 -16.40
N MET A 141 6.36 -18.09 -15.46
CA MET A 141 5.08 -17.44 -15.15
C MET A 141 5.27 -16.11 -14.42
N ILE A 142 6.36 -15.97 -13.66
CA ILE A 142 6.55 -14.86 -12.72
C ILE A 142 7.68 -13.90 -13.11
N GLU A 143 8.59 -14.31 -13.99
CA GLU A 143 9.84 -13.61 -14.30
C GLU A 143 9.64 -12.13 -14.63
N ASP A 144 8.67 -11.79 -15.48
CA ASP A 144 8.36 -10.40 -15.83
C ASP A 144 7.60 -9.63 -14.73
N SER A 145 7.14 -10.32 -13.71
CA SER A 145 6.30 -9.74 -12.64
C SER A 145 7.10 -9.31 -11.41
N VAL A 146 8.36 -9.71 -11.30
CA VAL A 146 9.21 -9.48 -10.14
C VAL A 146 10.52 -8.80 -10.55
N LYS A 147 11.20 -8.18 -9.59
CA LYS A 147 12.54 -7.60 -9.82
C LYS A 147 13.65 -8.64 -9.86
N TYR A 148 13.42 -9.78 -9.21
CA TYR A 148 14.34 -10.91 -9.17
C TYR A 148 13.54 -12.20 -9.02
N SER A 149 13.92 -13.21 -9.79
CA SER A 149 13.43 -14.58 -9.68
C SER A 149 14.63 -15.52 -9.49
N GLY A 150 14.58 -16.34 -8.46
CA GLY A 150 15.64 -17.30 -8.16
C GLY A 150 15.09 -18.56 -7.51
N ALA A 151 15.95 -19.56 -7.40
CA ALA A 151 15.63 -20.81 -6.74
C ALA A 151 16.79 -21.27 -5.83
N ILE A 152 16.46 -21.86 -4.70
CA ILE A 152 17.45 -22.53 -3.87
C ILE A 152 17.60 -23.96 -4.40
N GLU A 153 18.54 -24.16 -5.32
CA GLU A 153 18.76 -25.48 -5.95
C GLU A 153 19.49 -26.44 -5.00
N TYR A 154 20.39 -25.90 -4.19
CA TYR A 154 21.17 -26.61 -3.18
C TYR A 154 21.11 -25.84 -1.86
N ALA A 155 21.13 -26.56 -0.75
CA ALA A 155 21.00 -25.98 0.57
C ALA A 155 22.06 -24.89 0.88
N ASP A 156 23.29 -25.06 0.44
CA ASP A 156 24.40 -24.13 0.65
C ASP A 156 24.23 -22.78 -0.08
N GLN A 157 23.31 -22.68 -1.05
CA GLN A 157 22.96 -21.43 -1.74
C GLN A 157 21.95 -20.57 -0.94
N THR A 158 21.42 -21.05 0.16
CA THR A 158 20.35 -20.38 0.91
C THR A 158 20.68 -18.92 1.24
N ASP A 159 21.86 -18.67 1.80
CA ASP A 159 22.28 -17.32 2.17
C ASP A 159 22.42 -16.40 0.96
N GLU A 160 22.97 -16.91 -0.13
CA GLU A 160 23.24 -16.15 -1.36
C GLU A 160 21.92 -15.75 -2.03
N VAL A 161 21.04 -16.71 -2.27
CA VAL A 161 19.75 -16.49 -2.96
C VAL A 161 18.82 -15.58 -2.16
N ILE A 162 18.72 -15.78 -0.85
CA ILE A 162 17.85 -14.96 0.00
C ILE A 162 18.40 -13.54 0.15
N ARG A 163 19.70 -13.37 0.35
CA ARG A 163 20.29 -12.00 0.40
C ARG A 163 20.17 -11.28 -0.93
N GLU A 164 20.29 -11.99 -2.06
CA GLU A 164 20.03 -11.41 -3.38
C GLU A 164 18.57 -10.94 -3.50
N ALA A 165 17.62 -11.80 -3.16
CA ALA A 165 16.21 -11.46 -3.19
C ALA A 165 15.89 -10.22 -2.35
N ILE A 166 16.40 -10.15 -1.12
CA ILE A 166 16.20 -8.99 -0.23
C ILE A 166 16.90 -7.74 -0.79
N ARG A 167 18.15 -7.87 -1.24
CA ARG A 167 18.92 -6.74 -1.80
C ARG A 167 18.20 -6.13 -2.99
N VAL A 168 17.73 -6.94 -3.92
CA VAL A 168 17.02 -6.46 -5.11
C VAL A 168 15.65 -5.90 -4.75
N ALA A 169 14.92 -6.53 -3.82
CA ALA A 169 13.63 -6.00 -3.36
C ALA A 169 13.75 -4.58 -2.79
N MET A 170 14.84 -4.29 -2.07
CA MET A 170 15.04 -3.04 -1.33
C MET A 170 15.90 -1.99 -2.05
N SER A 171 16.50 -2.30 -3.19
CA SER A 171 17.44 -1.39 -3.89
C SER A 171 16.76 -0.68 -5.06
N GLY A 172 17.14 0.59 -5.30
CA GLY A 172 16.49 1.44 -6.29
C GLY A 172 15.01 1.65 -5.93
N THR A 173 14.12 1.66 -6.92
CA THR A 173 12.68 1.58 -6.67
C THR A 173 12.37 0.22 -6.04
N PRO A 174 11.84 0.16 -4.80
CA PRO A 174 11.52 -1.12 -4.16
C PRO A 174 10.50 -1.94 -4.96
N GLY A 175 10.42 -3.25 -4.71
CA GLY A 175 9.43 -4.09 -5.39
C GLY A 175 9.56 -5.58 -5.06
N PRO A 176 8.68 -6.41 -5.61
CA PRO A 176 8.60 -7.83 -5.28
C PRO A 176 9.77 -8.62 -5.84
N THR A 177 10.15 -9.67 -5.12
CA THR A 177 11.07 -10.70 -5.57
C THR A 177 10.48 -12.08 -5.33
N TYR A 178 10.95 -13.08 -6.04
CA TYR A 178 10.46 -14.45 -5.96
C TYR A 178 11.61 -15.42 -5.74
N VAL A 179 11.39 -16.40 -4.85
CA VAL A 179 12.33 -17.49 -4.61
C VAL A 179 11.58 -18.82 -4.59
N GLU A 180 11.97 -19.75 -5.45
CA GLU A 180 11.52 -21.14 -5.35
C GLU A 180 12.19 -21.85 -4.18
N TYR A 181 11.36 -22.54 -3.39
CA TYR A 181 11.74 -23.26 -2.19
C TYR A 181 11.39 -24.75 -2.33
N PRO A 182 12.28 -25.57 -2.93
CA PRO A 182 12.01 -26.97 -3.22
C PRO A 182 12.00 -27.85 -1.96
N SER A 183 11.13 -28.87 -1.96
CA SER A 183 10.91 -29.71 -0.79
C SER A 183 12.10 -30.55 -0.35
N HIS A 184 13.09 -30.82 -1.23
CA HIS A 184 14.25 -31.65 -0.87
C HIS A 184 15.28 -30.95 0.01
N ILE A 185 15.34 -29.62 -0.01
CA ILE A 185 16.34 -28.87 0.77
C ILE A 185 15.87 -28.50 2.18
N ILE A 186 14.58 -28.56 2.45
CA ILE A 186 13.95 -27.94 3.64
C ILE A 186 14.61 -28.38 4.95
N LEU A 187 14.90 -29.68 5.06
CA LEU A 187 15.47 -30.31 6.24
C LEU A 187 16.98 -30.56 6.13
N GLU A 188 17.62 -30.16 5.02
CA GLU A 188 19.06 -30.27 4.91
C GLU A 188 19.72 -29.36 5.94
N GLU A 189 20.74 -29.90 6.61
CA GLU A 189 21.50 -29.17 7.62
C GLU A 189 22.78 -28.57 7.06
N LEU A 190 23.04 -27.33 7.40
CA LEU A 190 24.18 -26.55 6.91
C LEU A 190 25.08 -26.11 8.06
N ASP A 191 26.37 -26.10 7.79
CA ASP A 191 27.34 -25.35 8.58
C ASP A 191 27.33 -23.88 8.12
N VAL A 192 26.59 -23.03 8.83
CA VAL A 192 26.32 -21.66 8.39
C VAL A 192 27.20 -20.63 9.08
N PRO A 193 27.72 -19.63 8.34
CA PRO A 193 28.43 -18.50 8.94
C PRO A 193 27.45 -17.63 9.76
N PRO A 194 27.98 -16.74 10.63
CA PRO A 194 27.14 -15.74 11.29
C PRO A 194 26.33 -14.93 10.28
N VAL A 195 25.08 -14.60 10.63
CA VAL A 195 24.20 -13.79 9.78
C VAL A 195 24.82 -12.40 9.60
N LEU A 196 24.88 -11.94 8.35
CA LEU A 196 25.37 -10.61 8.06
C LEU A 196 24.28 -9.56 8.33
N PRO A 197 24.61 -8.45 8.99
CA PRO A 197 23.66 -7.35 9.12
C PRO A 197 23.38 -6.69 7.74
N PRO A 198 22.21 -6.10 7.52
CA PRO A 198 21.77 -5.57 6.22
C PRO A 198 22.79 -4.69 5.50
N HIS A 199 23.45 -3.77 6.21
CA HIS A 199 24.42 -2.83 5.65
C HIS A 199 25.69 -3.49 5.06
N ARG A 200 25.90 -4.79 5.29
CA ARG A 200 27.05 -5.53 4.76
C ARG A 200 26.78 -6.11 3.36
N TYR A 201 25.52 -6.18 2.93
CA TYR A 201 25.18 -6.75 1.62
C TYR A 201 24.21 -5.91 0.79
N ARG A 202 23.63 -4.84 1.35
CA ARG A 202 22.82 -3.86 0.62
C ARG A 202 23.00 -2.44 1.14
N LEU A 203 22.67 -1.46 0.31
CA LEU A 203 22.62 -0.07 0.75
C LEU A 203 21.40 0.13 1.65
N THR A 204 21.59 0.77 2.80
CA THR A 204 20.53 1.04 3.77
C THR A 204 20.23 2.53 3.92
N ASN A 205 21.12 3.40 3.46
CA ASN A 205 20.99 4.84 3.63
C ASN A 205 21.94 5.58 2.68
N GLN A 206 21.53 5.77 1.43
CA GLN A 206 22.32 6.47 0.41
C GLN A 206 21.98 7.96 0.38
N GLY A 207 22.94 8.84 0.66
CA GLY A 207 22.82 10.28 0.47
C GLY A 207 23.04 10.71 -0.97
N ALA A 208 22.57 11.90 -1.30
CA ALA A 208 22.83 12.55 -2.58
C ALA A 208 24.20 13.26 -2.60
N ASP A 209 24.65 13.59 -3.82
CA ASP A 209 25.85 14.37 -4.06
C ASP A 209 25.81 15.72 -3.35
N GLY A 210 26.94 16.10 -2.70
CA GLY A 210 27.02 17.31 -1.88
C GLY A 210 26.85 18.61 -2.65
N ASP A 211 27.37 18.68 -3.87
CA ASP A 211 27.26 19.88 -4.71
C ASP A 211 25.81 20.06 -5.19
N ARG A 212 25.13 18.96 -5.50
CA ARG A 212 23.69 18.98 -5.84
C ARG A 212 22.82 19.37 -4.65
N ILE A 213 23.17 18.95 -3.44
CA ILE A 213 22.49 19.39 -2.20
C ILE A 213 22.66 20.90 -2.01
N ALA A 214 23.86 21.45 -2.24
CA ALA A 214 24.10 22.88 -2.13
C ALA A 214 23.30 23.68 -3.19
N GLU A 215 23.30 23.25 -4.44
CA GLU A 215 22.51 23.84 -5.52
C GLU A 215 20.99 23.83 -5.21
N ALA A 216 20.49 22.71 -4.71
CA ALA A 216 19.10 22.60 -4.28
C ALA A 216 18.77 23.58 -3.15
N ALA A 217 19.66 23.70 -2.16
CA ALA A 217 19.47 24.60 -1.03
C ALA A 217 19.45 26.08 -1.49
N GLU A 218 20.34 26.48 -2.42
CA GLU A 218 20.32 27.83 -3.00
C GLU A 218 19.01 28.14 -3.71
N LEU A 219 18.50 27.20 -4.53
CA LEU A 219 17.21 27.36 -5.20
C LEU A 219 16.06 27.52 -4.19
N ILE A 220 16.04 26.69 -3.14
CA ILE A 220 14.99 26.74 -2.10
C ILE A 220 15.06 28.09 -1.36
N LEU A 221 16.25 28.54 -0.94
CA LEU A 221 16.42 29.78 -0.20
C LEU A 221 16.07 31.01 -1.04
N GLY A 222 16.34 30.98 -2.36
CA GLY A 222 16.02 32.05 -3.30
C GLY A 222 14.56 32.04 -3.80
N ALA A 223 13.81 30.98 -3.53
CA ALA A 223 12.44 30.83 -4.02
C ALA A 223 11.48 31.86 -3.40
N LYS A 224 10.53 32.34 -4.18
CA LYS A 224 9.42 33.18 -3.68
C LYS A 224 8.30 32.30 -3.12
N ASN A 225 7.87 31.33 -3.89
CA ASN A 225 6.74 30.43 -3.60
C ASN A 225 7.14 28.96 -3.78
N PRO A 226 8.04 28.41 -2.94
CA PRO A 226 8.35 26.99 -3.03
C PRO A 226 7.21 26.13 -2.50
N ILE A 227 7.07 24.92 -3.05
CA ILE A 227 6.20 23.89 -2.49
C ILE A 227 6.99 22.62 -2.20
N LEU A 228 6.52 21.85 -1.22
CA LEU A 228 7.00 20.51 -0.92
C LEU A 228 5.97 19.48 -1.37
N LEU A 229 6.32 18.68 -2.38
CA LEU A 229 5.48 17.63 -2.90
C LEU A 229 5.86 16.30 -2.21
N VAL A 230 4.91 15.70 -1.48
CA VAL A 230 5.14 14.50 -0.65
C VAL A 230 4.46 13.29 -1.28
N GLY A 231 5.26 12.29 -1.62
CA GLY A 231 4.82 11.03 -2.20
C GLY A 231 4.89 9.84 -1.26
N HIS A 232 4.61 8.69 -1.81
CA HIS A 232 4.50 7.40 -1.13
C HIS A 232 5.76 7.01 -0.32
N ALA A 233 6.96 7.18 -0.90
CA ALA A 233 8.19 6.76 -0.26
C ALA A 233 8.48 7.48 1.07
N VAL A 234 7.96 8.70 1.29
CA VAL A 234 8.08 9.40 2.57
C VAL A 234 7.46 8.58 3.72
N HIS A 235 6.35 7.92 3.45
CA HIS A 235 5.61 7.13 4.44
C HIS A 235 6.18 5.72 4.59
N THR A 236 6.50 5.05 3.50
CA THR A 236 7.07 3.68 3.52
C THR A 236 8.50 3.65 4.08
N THR A 237 9.26 4.74 3.94
CA THR A 237 10.59 4.88 4.58
C THR A 237 10.55 5.43 6.01
N LYS A 238 9.34 5.73 6.55
CA LYS A 238 9.16 6.34 7.88
C LYS A 238 9.92 7.67 8.06
N SER A 239 10.04 8.45 6.99
CA SER A 239 10.80 9.71 6.95
C SER A 239 10.01 10.94 7.44
N GLY A 240 8.79 10.78 7.92
CA GLY A 240 7.89 11.89 8.27
C GLY A 240 8.51 12.92 9.21
N ALA A 241 9.25 12.52 10.25
CA ALA A 241 9.90 13.45 11.17
C ALA A 241 10.94 14.35 10.47
N ALA A 242 11.78 13.77 9.60
CA ALA A 242 12.76 14.52 8.83
C ALA A 242 12.10 15.45 7.81
N VAL A 243 11.03 14.99 7.15
CA VAL A 243 10.26 15.79 6.19
C VAL A 243 9.54 16.96 6.89
N LYS A 244 9.04 16.77 8.12
CA LYS A 244 8.52 17.86 8.94
C LYS A 244 9.58 18.96 9.16
N GLU A 245 10.80 18.58 9.58
CA GLU A 245 11.88 19.53 9.79
C GLU A 245 12.21 20.31 8.50
N LEU A 246 12.28 19.62 7.37
CA LEU A 246 12.50 20.24 6.08
C LEU A 246 11.37 21.23 5.74
N ALA A 247 10.10 20.80 5.85
CA ALA A 247 8.92 21.63 5.56
C ALA A 247 8.87 22.91 6.42
N LEU A 248 9.27 22.80 7.71
CA LEU A 248 9.34 23.93 8.61
C LEU A 248 10.48 24.89 8.22
N LYS A 249 11.64 24.40 7.80
CA LYS A 249 12.76 25.23 7.31
C LYS A 249 12.48 25.84 5.94
N MET A 250 11.85 25.12 5.05
CA MET A 250 11.37 25.64 3.78
C MET A 250 10.25 26.67 3.98
N ASN A 251 9.50 26.53 5.06
CA ASN A 251 8.36 27.37 5.44
C ASN A 251 7.36 27.55 4.28
N CYS A 252 6.86 26.43 3.75
CA CYS A 252 6.10 26.35 2.51
C CYS A 252 4.84 25.47 2.63
N PRO A 253 3.92 25.55 1.66
CA PRO A 253 2.86 24.56 1.46
C PRO A 253 3.41 23.15 1.27
N VAL A 254 2.68 22.16 1.82
CA VAL A 254 2.93 20.74 1.60
C VAL A 254 1.78 20.15 0.78
N ILE A 255 2.11 19.62 -0.37
CA ILE A 255 1.14 19.04 -1.31
C ILE A 255 1.28 17.52 -1.27
N GLN A 256 0.22 16.82 -0.89
CA GLN A 256 0.18 15.37 -0.93
C GLN A 256 -0.13 14.85 -2.34
N THR A 257 0.62 13.84 -2.78
CA THR A 257 0.25 13.05 -3.96
C THR A 257 -0.80 12.02 -3.60
N SER A 258 -1.39 11.33 -4.58
CA SER A 258 -2.34 10.23 -4.34
C SER A 258 -1.76 9.13 -3.44
N GLY A 259 -0.46 8.86 -3.53
CA GLY A 259 0.23 7.90 -2.66
C GLY A 259 0.75 8.47 -1.36
N GLY A 260 0.85 9.77 -1.25
CA GLY A 260 1.32 10.46 -0.07
C GLY A 260 0.21 10.90 0.89
N THR A 261 -0.91 10.18 0.98
CA THR A 261 -2.13 10.60 1.70
C THR A 261 -2.07 10.49 3.23
N SER A 262 -1.05 9.88 3.80
CA SER A 262 -0.80 9.96 5.24
C SER A 262 -0.35 11.37 5.63
N TYR A 263 -0.91 11.89 6.72
CA TYR A 263 -0.46 13.18 7.25
C TYR A 263 0.83 13.04 8.06
N ILE A 264 1.66 14.08 8.04
CA ILE A 264 2.88 14.13 8.84
C ILE A 264 2.61 14.94 10.09
N LYS A 265 2.83 14.33 11.26
CA LYS A 265 2.53 14.93 12.56
C LYS A 265 3.24 16.27 12.76
N GLY A 266 2.45 17.32 13.02
CA GLY A 266 2.91 18.67 13.33
C GLY A 266 3.10 19.59 12.10
N ILE A 267 2.61 19.16 10.92
CA ILE A 267 2.48 19.99 9.71
C ILE A 267 1.14 19.72 8.98
N GLU A 268 0.17 19.17 9.70
CA GLU A 268 -1.15 18.83 9.15
C GLU A 268 -1.92 20.08 8.66
N ASP A 269 -1.67 21.21 9.28
CA ASP A 269 -2.32 22.49 8.96
C ASP A 269 -1.88 23.11 7.63
N ARG A 270 -0.70 22.74 7.14
CA ARG A 270 -0.14 23.18 5.86
C ARG A 270 -0.11 22.09 4.80
N THR A 271 -0.89 21.02 4.98
CA THR A 271 -0.87 19.83 4.13
C THR A 271 -2.23 19.59 3.50
N PHE A 272 -2.31 19.68 2.16
CA PHE A 272 -3.53 19.41 1.40
C PHE A 272 -3.22 18.58 0.17
N GLN A 273 -4.24 17.86 -0.34
CA GLN A 273 -4.06 16.93 -1.43
C GLN A 273 -4.13 17.61 -2.80
N TYR A 274 -3.21 17.26 -3.71
CA TYR A 274 -3.20 17.70 -5.09
C TYR A 274 -4.54 17.42 -5.78
N VAL A 275 -5.04 18.37 -6.57
CA VAL A 275 -6.32 18.44 -7.30
C VAL A 275 -7.60 18.29 -6.48
N PHE A 276 -7.55 17.78 -5.27
CA PHE A 276 -8.73 17.63 -4.41
C PHE A 276 -8.90 18.78 -3.41
N SER A 277 -7.94 19.69 -3.33
CA SER A 277 -8.04 20.99 -2.67
C SER A 277 -7.75 22.11 -3.67
N ASP A 278 -8.59 23.12 -3.72
CA ASP A 278 -8.39 24.28 -4.58
C ASP A 278 -7.21 25.13 -4.11
N ALA A 279 -6.97 25.19 -2.80
CA ALA A 279 -5.75 25.79 -2.24
C ALA A 279 -4.48 25.10 -2.77
N SER A 280 -4.48 23.78 -2.91
CA SER A 280 -3.35 23.04 -3.50
C SER A 280 -3.14 23.38 -4.99
N ILE A 281 -4.22 23.56 -5.72
CA ILE A 281 -4.15 23.94 -7.13
C ILE A 281 -3.54 25.35 -7.26
N GLU A 282 -4.05 26.31 -6.50
CA GLU A 282 -3.50 27.69 -6.49
C GLU A 282 -2.00 27.70 -6.12
N ALA A 283 -1.61 26.92 -5.10
CA ALA A 283 -0.20 26.83 -4.71
C ALA A 283 0.68 26.24 -5.82
N VAL A 284 0.20 25.19 -6.52
CA VAL A 284 0.92 24.58 -7.65
C VAL A 284 1.04 25.57 -8.84
N GLU A 285 -0.02 26.30 -9.16
CA GLU A 285 0.00 27.29 -10.24
C GLU A 285 0.94 28.48 -9.95
N ALA A 286 1.05 28.87 -8.68
CA ALA A 286 1.88 30.01 -8.25
C ALA A 286 3.34 29.63 -7.94
N CYS A 287 3.69 28.35 -7.80
CA CYS A 287 5.01 27.94 -7.33
C CYS A 287 6.12 28.17 -8.35
N ASP A 288 7.28 28.62 -7.86
CA ASP A 288 8.51 28.81 -8.62
C ASP A 288 9.56 27.71 -8.37
N VAL A 289 9.49 27.00 -7.22
CA VAL A 289 10.35 25.87 -6.90
C VAL A 289 9.50 24.72 -6.37
N VAL A 290 9.67 23.53 -6.93
CA VAL A 290 9.06 22.28 -6.46
C VAL A 290 10.16 21.38 -5.89
N VAL A 291 9.99 20.98 -4.63
CA VAL A 291 10.81 19.90 -4.04
C VAL A 291 9.95 18.65 -3.98
N ALA A 292 10.20 17.70 -4.86
CA ALA A 292 9.45 16.46 -4.97
C ALA A 292 10.18 15.31 -4.22
N LEU A 293 9.51 14.72 -3.24
CA LEU A 293 10.05 13.67 -2.39
C LEU A 293 9.29 12.35 -2.59
N GLY A 294 9.98 11.30 -3.02
CA GLY A 294 9.47 9.94 -3.00
C GLY A 294 8.17 9.73 -3.76
N THR A 295 8.06 10.35 -4.92
CA THR A 295 6.95 10.20 -5.87
C THR A 295 7.51 9.88 -7.26
N GLU A 296 6.76 9.21 -8.10
CA GLU A 296 7.16 8.93 -9.50
C GLU A 296 6.87 10.09 -10.45
N LEU A 297 6.24 11.17 -9.98
CA LEU A 297 5.70 12.25 -10.82
C LEU A 297 4.79 11.70 -11.93
N GLY A 298 4.00 10.67 -11.60
CA GLY A 298 3.21 9.92 -12.56
C GLY A 298 1.89 10.58 -12.97
N GLU A 299 1.02 9.79 -13.57
CA GLU A 299 -0.29 10.21 -14.10
C GLU A 299 -1.15 10.97 -13.06
N PRO A 300 -1.27 10.55 -11.79
CA PRO A 300 -2.04 11.29 -10.79
C PRO A 300 -1.55 12.71 -10.52
N LEU A 301 -0.33 13.03 -10.93
CA LEU A 301 0.25 14.37 -10.86
C LEU A 301 0.28 15.08 -12.24
N HIS A 302 -0.42 14.54 -13.25
CA HIS A 302 -0.34 15.01 -14.62
C HIS A 302 1.12 15.11 -15.13
N PHE A 303 1.96 14.17 -14.67
CA PHE A 303 3.41 14.08 -14.95
C PHE A 303 4.20 15.35 -14.60
N GLY A 304 3.64 16.23 -13.77
CA GLY A 304 4.20 17.54 -13.49
C GLY A 304 4.26 18.47 -14.71
N ARG A 305 3.49 18.20 -15.75
CA ARG A 305 3.56 18.91 -17.05
C ARG A 305 2.28 19.57 -17.48
N TRP A 306 1.13 18.98 -17.18
CA TRP A 306 -0.16 19.37 -17.74
C TRP A 306 -1.06 20.07 -16.72
N ARG A 307 -2.19 20.61 -17.19
CA ARG A 307 -3.18 21.25 -16.34
C ARG A 307 -2.57 22.37 -15.49
N HIS A 308 -2.62 22.24 -14.21
CA HIS A 308 -2.18 23.22 -13.23
C HIS A 308 -0.67 23.51 -13.28
N TRP A 309 0.12 22.61 -13.86
CA TRP A 309 1.56 22.78 -14.00
C TRP A 309 1.97 23.72 -15.16
N TYR A 310 1.06 24.03 -16.10
CA TYR A 310 1.35 24.98 -17.19
C TYR A 310 1.59 26.40 -16.69
N ALA A 311 0.83 26.82 -15.67
CA ALA A 311 1.04 28.13 -15.08
C ALA A 311 2.46 28.18 -14.46
N GLY A 312 3.24 29.22 -14.82
CA GLY A 312 4.58 29.41 -14.27
C GLY A 312 5.67 28.45 -14.78
N GLU A 313 5.39 27.53 -15.70
CA GLU A 313 6.33 26.48 -16.14
C GLU A 313 7.68 27.04 -16.64
N ALA A 314 7.67 28.15 -17.34
CA ALA A 314 8.90 28.75 -17.88
C ALA A 314 9.93 29.18 -16.82
N ASN A 315 9.46 29.48 -15.61
CA ASN A 315 10.30 29.96 -14.49
C ASN A 315 10.39 28.96 -13.34
N ARG A 316 9.65 27.85 -13.40
CA ARG A 316 9.60 26.85 -12.32
C ARG A 316 10.84 25.97 -12.36
N LYS A 317 11.44 25.77 -11.18
CA LYS A 317 12.56 24.86 -10.97
C LYS A 317 12.13 23.61 -10.22
N TRP A 318 12.68 22.46 -10.62
CA TRP A 318 12.34 21.17 -10.04
C TRP A 318 13.56 20.54 -9.36
N ILE A 319 13.42 20.29 -8.07
CA ILE A 319 14.34 19.49 -7.26
C ILE A 319 13.63 18.15 -7.03
N TYR A 320 14.27 17.05 -7.41
CA TYR A 320 13.65 15.73 -7.37
C TYR A 320 14.50 14.73 -6.60
N VAL A 321 13.99 14.26 -5.47
CA VAL A 321 14.62 13.24 -4.64
C VAL A 321 14.08 11.88 -5.04
N GLN A 322 14.96 11.03 -5.60
CA GLN A 322 14.61 9.71 -6.09
C GLN A 322 15.75 8.73 -5.81
N GLN A 323 15.41 7.52 -5.37
CA GLN A 323 16.40 6.49 -5.05
C GLN A 323 16.94 5.80 -6.31
N ASP A 324 16.10 5.68 -7.35
CA ASP A 324 16.48 5.07 -8.62
C ASP A 324 16.96 6.13 -9.62
N PRO A 325 18.23 6.12 -10.03
CA PRO A 325 18.74 7.09 -11.00
C PRO A 325 18.07 6.96 -12.37
N THR A 326 17.51 5.81 -12.72
CA THR A 326 16.85 5.61 -14.01
C THR A 326 15.49 6.29 -14.11
N ALA A 327 14.90 6.68 -12.98
CA ALA A 327 13.64 7.42 -12.92
C ALA A 327 13.81 8.94 -13.16
N ILE A 328 15.05 9.45 -13.12
CA ILE A 328 15.32 10.89 -13.32
C ILE A 328 15.06 11.28 -14.77
N GLY A 329 14.23 12.30 -14.97
CA GLY A 329 13.96 12.86 -16.29
C GLY A 329 12.95 12.10 -17.14
N VAL A 330 12.39 10.97 -16.66
CA VAL A 330 11.45 10.13 -17.42
C VAL A 330 10.17 10.89 -17.74
N ASN A 331 9.50 11.42 -16.74
CA ASN A 331 8.20 12.08 -16.92
C ASN A 331 8.33 13.56 -17.26
N ARG A 332 9.40 14.21 -16.79
CA ARG A 332 9.69 15.62 -17.07
C ARG A 332 11.17 15.92 -16.85
N PRO A 333 11.71 16.98 -17.48
CA PRO A 333 13.06 17.49 -17.17
C PRO A 333 13.15 17.93 -15.69
N ILE A 334 14.30 17.67 -15.06
CA ILE A 334 14.59 18.00 -13.66
C ILE A 334 15.80 18.95 -13.63
N ASP A 335 15.68 20.07 -12.91
CA ASP A 335 16.79 21.03 -12.77
C ASP A 335 17.86 20.48 -11.81
N VAL A 336 17.47 19.97 -10.63
CA VAL A 336 18.39 19.42 -9.65
C VAL A 336 17.95 18.01 -9.23
N PRO A 337 18.53 16.97 -9.85
CA PRO A 337 18.31 15.59 -9.41
C PRO A 337 19.10 15.29 -8.14
N LEU A 338 18.44 14.73 -7.13
CA LEU A 338 19.04 14.27 -5.88
C LEU A 338 18.84 12.74 -5.78
N VAL A 339 19.80 12.00 -6.30
CA VAL A 339 19.75 10.54 -6.29
C VAL A 339 20.16 10.02 -4.93
N GLY A 340 19.22 9.45 -4.21
CA GLY A 340 19.43 8.91 -2.87
C GLY A 340 18.14 8.57 -2.13
N ASP A 341 18.30 7.98 -0.97
CA ASP A 341 17.20 7.61 -0.09
C ASP A 341 16.65 8.85 0.62
N VAL A 342 15.32 8.98 0.67
CA VAL A 342 14.63 10.08 1.38
C VAL A 342 15.14 10.22 2.82
N ARG A 343 15.42 9.09 3.51
CA ARG A 343 15.97 9.06 4.89
C ARG A 343 17.32 9.76 5.03
N ALA A 344 18.14 9.78 3.98
CA ALA A 344 19.44 10.42 3.98
C ALA A 344 19.41 11.82 3.36
N VAL A 345 18.75 11.97 2.22
CA VAL A 345 18.73 13.20 1.42
C VAL A 345 17.97 14.32 2.14
N VAL A 346 16.83 14.02 2.76
CA VAL A 346 16.04 15.04 3.47
C VAL A 346 16.83 15.67 4.63
N PRO A 347 17.52 14.93 5.51
CA PRO A 347 18.42 15.53 6.50
C PRO A 347 19.62 16.31 5.90
N GLN A 348 20.14 15.91 4.73
CA GLN A 348 21.19 16.68 4.04
C GLN A 348 20.66 18.06 3.60
N LEU A 349 19.50 18.10 2.92
CA LEU A 349 18.82 19.34 2.54
C LEU A 349 18.50 20.20 3.75
N THR A 350 17.94 19.61 4.79
CA THR A 350 17.58 20.33 6.03
C THR A 350 18.78 21.01 6.67
N ARG A 351 19.94 20.35 6.67
CA ARG A 351 21.19 20.96 7.16
C ARG A 351 21.68 22.08 6.24
N ALA A 352 21.64 21.87 4.93
CA ALA A 352 22.11 22.84 3.94
C ALA A 352 21.29 24.16 3.96
N LEU A 353 20.01 24.10 4.33
CA LEU A 353 19.16 25.29 4.49
C LEU A 353 19.55 26.17 5.70
N GLY A 354 20.46 25.74 6.59
CA GLY A 354 20.90 26.53 7.75
C GLY A 354 19.74 27.01 8.64
N ALA A 355 19.56 28.32 8.75
CA ALA A 355 18.44 28.90 9.51
C ALA A 355 17.07 28.71 8.83
N GLY A 356 17.06 28.30 7.56
CA GLY A 356 15.86 28.22 6.74
C GLY A 356 15.45 29.55 6.12
N ARG A 357 14.21 29.63 5.65
CA ARG A 357 13.64 30.83 5.02
C ARG A 357 12.45 31.37 5.81
N GLU A 358 12.19 32.65 5.68
CA GLU A 358 10.95 33.25 6.17
C GLU A 358 9.78 32.77 5.28
N ALA A 359 8.59 32.66 5.88
CA ALA A 359 7.38 32.31 5.14
C ALA A 359 7.06 33.39 4.12
N GLY A 360 6.75 32.99 2.90
CA GLY A 360 6.10 33.88 1.96
C GLY A 360 4.68 34.25 2.42
N PRO A 361 4.12 35.37 1.93
CA PRO A 361 2.78 35.82 2.34
C PRO A 361 1.68 34.80 2.04
N ASP A 362 1.90 33.93 1.06
CA ASP A 362 0.92 32.98 0.55
C ASP A 362 0.75 31.74 1.44
N LEU A 363 1.71 31.41 2.33
CA LEU A 363 1.58 30.24 3.22
C LEU A 363 0.40 30.39 4.20
N ALA A 364 0.25 31.57 4.81
CA ALA A 364 -0.86 31.82 5.74
C ALA A 364 -2.22 31.78 5.02
N LYS A 365 -2.27 32.31 3.78
CA LYS A 365 -3.45 32.22 2.91
C LYS A 365 -3.75 30.76 2.59
N PHE A 366 -2.76 29.99 2.13
CA PHE A 366 -2.89 28.57 1.79
C PHE A 366 -3.49 27.75 2.94
N MET A 367 -2.95 27.91 4.15
CA MET A 367 -3.43 27.21 5.35
C MET A 367 -4.87 27.57 5.69
N LYS A 368 -5.19 28.87 5.63
CA LYS A 368 -6.53 29.40 5.91
C LYS A 368 -7.55 28.90 4.87
N ASP A 369 -7.24 29.04 3.60
CA ASP A 369 -8.16 28.74 2.51
C ASP A 369 -8.39 27.22 2.40
N GLY A 370 -7.34 26.41 2.56
CA GLY A 370 -7.48 24.96 2.57
C GLY A 370 -8.34 24.44 3.73
N GLN A 371 -8.21 25.02 4.93
CA GLN A 371 -9.08 24.64 6.04
C GLN A 371 -10.52 25.14 5.82
N ALA A 372 -10.68 26.37 5.32
CA ALA A 372 -12.00 26.90 5.02
C ALA A 372 -12.74 26.10 3.93
N GLU A 373 -12.01 25.60 2.91
CA GLU A 373 -12.56 24.70 1.91
C GLU A 373 -13.09 23.40 2.53
N LEU A 374 -12.33 22.75 3.41
CA LEU A 374 -12.77 21.53 4.10
C LEU A 374 -14.02 21.79 4.96
N ASP A 375 -14.05 22.90 5.68
CA ASP A 375 -15.19 23.29 6.53
C ASP A 375 -16.44 23.56 5.68
N GLU A 376 -16.30 24.21 4.53
CA GLU A 376 -17.39 24.49 3.60
C GLU A 376 -17.93 23.22 2.95
N LEU A 377 -17.03 22.34 2.47
CA LEU A 377 -17.40 21.03 1.94
C LEU A 377 -18.18 20.20 2.97
N ALA A 378 -17.76 20.22 4.24
CA ALA A 378 -18.50 19.54 5.30
C ALA A 378 -19.91 20.12 5.50
N LYS A 379 -20.06 21.46 5.45
CA LYS A 379 -21.38 22.14 5.53
C LYS A 379 -22.26 21.83 4.32
N GLU A 380 -21.69 21.84 3.12
CA GLU A 380 -22.43 21.52 1.90
C GLU A 380 -23.09 20.14 2.02
N THR A 381 -22.41 19.16 2.60
CA THR A 381 -22.99 17.82 2.76
C THR A 381 -24.25 17.79 3.63
N LEU A 382 -24.45 18.77 4.50
CA LEU A 382 -25.66 18.86 5.35
C LEU A 382 -26.94 19.16 4.53
N THR A 383 -26.79 19.65 3.30
CA THR A 383 -27.91 19.86 2.36
C THR A 383 -28.22 18.63 1.52
N LYS A 384 -27.36 17.61 1.56
CA LYS A 384 -27.52 16.37 0.82
C LYS A 384 -28.35 15.35 1.61
N SER A 385 -28.84 14.31 0.94
CA SER A 385 -29.63 13.25 1.57
C SER A 385 -28.90 12.63 2.76
N ASP A 386 -29.59 12.54 3.88
CA ASP A 386 -29.12 11.95 5.14
C ASP A 386 -29.63 10.52 5.40
N GLY A 387 -30.38 9.95 4.46
CA GLY A 387 -31.01 8.64 4.60
C GLY A 387 -32.41 8.68 5.23
N THR A 388 -32.93 9.85 5.61
CA THR A 388 -34.30 9.98 6.03
C THR A 388 -35.25 9.93 4.82
N GLY A 389 -36.39 9.25 4.95
CA GLY A 389 -37.31 9.03 3.85
C GLY A 389 -36.89 7.89 2.91
N ASN A 390 -37.05 8.10 1.58
CA ASN A 390 -36.84 7.06 0.57
C ASN A 390 -35.51 7.18 -0.20
N ILE A 391 -34.69 8.18 0.10
CA ILE A 391 -33.41 8.40 -0.58
C ILE A 391 -32.30 8.02 0.40
N PRO A 392 -31.41 7.05 0.05
CA PRO A 392 -30.30 6.68 0.90
C PRO A 392 -29.31 7.83 1.15
N ILE A 393 -28.34 7.60 2.01
CA ILE A 393 -27.33 8.61 2.39
C ILE A 393 -26.49 9.01 1.19
N HIS A 394 -26.34 10.30 0.93
CA HIS A 394 -25.43 10.79 -0.10
C HIS A 394 -23.98 10.42 0.22
N THR A 395 -23.19 9.96 -0.78
CA THR A 395 -21.82 9.46 -0.57
C THR A 395 -20.90 10.49 0.12
N SER A 396 -21.02 11.79 -0.21
CA SER A 396 -20.23 12.83 0.46
C SER A 396 -20.54 12.92 1.96
N ARG A 397 -21.82 12.82 2.34
CA ARG A 397 -22.24 12.83 3.73
C ARG A 397 -21.76 11.58 4.48
N PHE A 398 -21.84 10.41 3.85
CA PHE A 398 -21.26 9.17 4.37
C PHE A 398 -19.77 9.35 4.71
N ILE A 399 -18.97 9.91 3.78
CA ILE A 399 -17.52 10.11 4.00
C ILE A 399 -17.26 11.09 5.16
N VAL A 400 -17.99 12.21 5.21
CA VAL A 400 -17.83 13.20 6.29
C VAL A 400 -18.11 12.58 7.65
N GLU A 401 -19.24 11.87 7.82
CA GLU A 401 -19.62 11.28 9.11
C GLU A 401 -18.69 10.12 9.51
N ALA A 402 -18.28 9.27 8.55
CA ALA A 402 -17.35 8.19 8.82
C ALA A 402 -15.96 8.72 9.23
N THR A 403 -15.43 9.72 8.50
CA THR A 403 -14.08 10.23 8.76
C THR A 403 -13.99 11.13 10.00
N LYS A 404 -15.06 11.84 10.37
CA LYS A 404 -15.15 12.53 11.67
C LYS A 404 -15.03 11.58 12.87
N ALA A 405 -15.51 10.35 12.71
CA ALA A 405 -15.48 9.33 13.76
C ALA A 405 -14.17 8.49 13.74
N PHE A 406 -13.20 8.84 12.90
CA PHE A 406 -11.92 8.12 12.86
C PHE A 406 -11.18 8.24 14.21
N PRO A 407 -10.73 7.12 14.80
CA PRO A 407 -10.09 7.14 16.11
C PRO A 407 -8.68 7.76 16.05
N GLU A 408 -8.35 8.55 17.04
CA GLU A 408 -7.00 9.12 17.17
C GLU A 408 -5.94 8.01 17.24
N GLY A 409 -4.85 8.18 16.51
CA GLY A 409 -3.75 7.21 16.44
C GLY A 409 -4.09 5.92 15.69
N GLY A 410 -5.26 5.83 15.08
CA GLY A 410 -5.69 4.68 14.29
C GLY A 410 -4.95 4.51 12.96
N ILE A 411 -5.14 3.35 12.33
CA ILE A 411 -4.69 3.04 10.98
C ILE A 411 -5.89 3.16 10.04
N MET A 412 -5.80 4.05 9.06
CA MET A 412 -6.83 4.23 8.04
C MET A 412 -6.55 3.34 6.84
N ILE A 413 -7.53 2.58 6.42
CA ILE A 413 -7.48 1.81 5.19
C ILE A 413 -8.60 2.30 4.27
N ARG A 414 -8.29 2.48 3.00
CA ARG A 414 -9.23 2.89 1.96
C ARG A 414 -9.26 1.87 0.84
N ASP A 415 -10.46 1.61 0.33
CA ASP A 415 -10.64 0.72 -0.82
C ASP A 415 -11.94 1.09 -1.54
N GLY A 416 -12.03 0.72 -2.81
CA GLY A 416 -13.17 1.00 -3.67
C GLY A 416 -12.89 2.07 -4.72
N GLY A 417 -13.79 2.21 -5.68
CA GLY A 417 -13.68 3.17 -6.77
C GLY A 417 -14.21 4.56 -6.38
N ALA A 418 -15.50 4.82 -6.59
CA ALA A 418 -16.11 6.12 -6.35
C ALA A 418 -15.96 6.61 -4.90
N SER A 419 -16.14 5.73 -3.90
CA SER A 419 -16.01 6.09 -2.48
C SER A 419 -14.62 6.64 -2.10
N VAL A 420 -13.56 6.17 -2.75
CA VAL A 420 -12.20 6.72 -2.55
C VAL A 420 -12.09 8.14 -3.09
N ILE A 421 -12.70 8.42 -4.25
CA ILE A 421 -12.71 9.77 -4.86
C ILE A 421 -13.44 10.76 -3.96
N PHE A 422 -14.61 10.36 -3.43
CA PHE A 422 -15.30 11.14 -2.40
C PHE A 422 -14.44 11.31 -1.15
N GLY A 423 -13.72 10.25 -0.75
CA GLY A 423 -12.80 10.29 0.37
C GLY A 423 -11.66 11.29 0.21
N TRP A 424 -11.15 11.52 -0.99
CA TRP A 424 -10.12 12.55 -1.22
C TRP A 424 -10.65 13.96 -1.05
N THR A 425 -11.91 14.19 -1.39
CA THR A 425 -12.52 15.53 -1.34
C THR A 425 -13.10 15.86 0.04
N TYR A 426 -13.84 14.93 0.64
CA TYR A 426 -14.66 15.19 1.84
C TYR A 426 -14.07 14.67 3.15
N ASN A 427 -12.84 14.15 3.14
CA ASN A 427 -12.20 13.60 4.34
C ASN A 427 -12.00 14.66 5.43
N GLN A 428 -12.45 14.37 6.65
CA GLN A 428 -12.39 15.28 7.79
C GLN A 428 -11.31 14.90 8.82
N CYS A 429 -10.71 13.72 8.72
CA CYS A 429 -9.63 13.31 9.61
C CYS A 429 -8.26 13.54 8.96
N LYS A 430 -7.22 13.56 9.81
CA LYS A 430 -5.82 13.70 9.38
C LYS A 430 -4.99 12.49 9.85
N PRO A 431 -5.24 11.28 9.30
CA PRO A 431 -4.57 10.07 9.74
C PRO A 431 -3.09 10.07 9.37
N HIS A 432 -2.24 9.61 10.30
CA HIS A 432 -0.80 9.53 10.09
C HIS A 432 -0.36 8.24 9.39
N ASP A 433 -1.19 7.22 9.40
CA ASP A 433 -1.00 5.97 8.64
C ASP A 433 -2.24 5.71 7.79
N VAL A 434 -2.06 5.80 6.47
CA VAL A 434 -3.08 5.48 5.46
C VAL A 434 -2.53 4.43 4.51
N ILE A 435 -3.27 3.36 4.30
CA ILE A 435 -2.91 2.31 3.35
C ILE A 435 -4.05 2.15 2.34
N TRP A 436 -3.70 2.18 1.07
CA TRP A 436 -4.63 1.94 -0.02
C TRP A 436 -3.85 1.60 -1.31
N ASN A 437 -4.52 0.97 -2.26
CA ASN A 437 -3.95 0.67 -3.57
C ASN A 437 -4.14 1.87 -4.50
N GLN A 438 -3.05 2.52 -4.91
CA GLN A 438 -3.12 3.82 -5.56
C GLN A 438 -2.88 3.79 -7.08
N ASN A 439 -1.83 3.09 -7.52
CA ASN A 439 -1.37 3.11 -8.91
C ASN A 439 -1.87 1.91 -9.71
N TYR A 440 -1.89 0.75 -9.08
CA TYR A 440 -2.37 -0.47 -9.74
C TYR A 440 -3.90 -0.51 -9.86
N GLY A 441 -4.61 0.18 -8.96
CA GLY A 441 -6.06 0.30 -8.99
C GLY A 441 -6.79 -1.03 -8.71
N HIS A 442 -6.15 -1.99 -8.05
CA HIS A 442 -6.78 -3.26 -7.67
C HIS A 442 -7.71 -3.04 -6.49
N ILE A 443 -9.02 -3.07 -6.74
CA ILE A 443 -10.03 -3.04 -5.69
C ILE A 443 -10.12 -4.38 -4.95
N GLY A 444 -10.66 -4.38 -3.73
CA GLY A 444 -10.77 -5.58 -2.89
C GLY A 444 -9.54 -5.82 -2.02
N THR A 445 -8.55 -4.96 -2.05
CA THR A 445 -7.35 -5.05 -1.21
C THR A 445 -7.60 -4.60 0.23
N GLY A 446 -8.65 -3.85 0.49
CA GLY A 446 -8.87 -3.13 1.75
C GLY A 446 -8.89 -4.01 2.99
N LEU A 447 -9.65 -5.10 2.99
CA LEU A 447 -9.74 -5.99 4.15
C LEU A 447 -8.42 -6.77 4.39
N PRO A 448 -7.76 -7.35 3.37
CA PRO A 448 -6.40 -7.87 3.53
C PRO A 448 -5.39 -6.82 4.01
N TYR A 449 -5.41 -5.61 3.46
CA TYR A 449 -4.51 -4.53 3.91
C TYR A 449 -4.74 -4.17 5.38
N ALA A 450 -6.00 -4.06 5.82
CA ALA A 450 -6.33 -3.78 7.21
C ALA A 450 -5.75 -4.85 8.14
N THR A 451 -6.00 -6.10 7.84
CA THR A 451 -5.54 -7.23 8.65
C THR A 451 -4.02 -7.33 8.65
N GLY A 452 -3.38 -7.25 7.48
CA GLY A 452 -1.92 -7.33 7.34
C GLY A 452 -1.20 -6.20 8.04
N ALA A 453 -1.65 -4.95 7.85
CA ALA A 453 -1.07 -3.78 8.50
C ALA A 453 -1.20 -3.84 10.02
N MET A 454 -2.38 -4.15 10.55
CA MET A 454 -2.60 -4.21 11.99
C MET A 454 -1.76 -5.30 12.65
N LEU A 455 -1.68 -6.49 12.06
CA LEU A 455 -0.89 -7.59 12.60
C LEU A 455 0.62 -7.30 12.55
N ALA A 456 1.11 -6.70 11.47
CA ALA A 456 2.51 -6.31 11.36
C ALA A 456 2.87 -5.17 12.34
N ASP A 457 1.98 -4.20 12.52
CA ASP A 457 2.15 -3.12 13.49
C ASP A 457 2.19 -3.64 14.93
N ILE A 458 1.31 -4.58 15.29
CA ILE A 458 1.33 -5.26 16.59
C ILE A 458 2.64 -6.04 16.79
N ALA A 459 3.10 -6.79 15.77
CA ALA A 459 4.35 -7.54 15.85
C ALA A 459 5.58 -6.64 16.00
N GLU A 460 5.52 -5.43 15.43
CA GLU A 460 6.61 -4.45 15.51
C GLU A 460 6.62 -3.67 16.82
N THR A 461 5.45 -3.20 17.25
CA THR A 461 5.33 -2.23 18.36
C THR A 461 4.86 -2.84 19.67
N GLY A 462 4.25 -4.02 19.63
CA GLY A 462 3.54 -4.63 20.77
C GLY A 462 2.24 -3.90 21.14
N VAL A 463 1.82 -2.90 20.36
CA VAL A 463 0.63 -2.08 20.63
C VAL A 463 -0.48 -2.38 19.64
N THR A 464 -1.67 -2.67 20.15
CA THR A 464 -2.86 -2.83 19.31
C THR A 464 -3.52 -1.46 19.08
N ARG A 465 -3.42 -0.95 17.86
CA ARG A 465 -4.09 0.30 17.44
C ARG A 465 -5.43 0.00 16.77
N PRO A 466 -6.44 0.88 16.87
CA PRO A 466 -7.68 0.72 16.13
C PRO A 466 -7.43 0.84 14.63
N GLY A 467 -8.08 -0.02 13.84
CA GLY A 467 -8.11 0.04 12.38
C GLY A 467 -9.47 0.47 11.87
N MET A 468 -9.52 1.30 10.83
CA MET A 468 -10.75 1.65 10.14
C MET A 468 -10.60 1.46 8.64
N LEU A 469 -11.44 0.61 8.07
CA LEU A 469 -11.57 0.43 6.63
C LEU A 469 -12.81 1.18 6.14
N VAL A 470 -12.62 2.17 5.28
CA VAL A 470 -13.71 2.82 4.53
C VAL A 470 -13.70 2.25 3.11
N THR A 471 -14.77 1.58 2.72
CA THR A 471 -14.83 0.82 1.46
C THR A 471 -16.23 0.84 0.86
N SER A 472 -16.35 0.36 -0.39
CA SER A 472 -17.63 0.07 -1.04
C SER A 472 -17.95 -1.42 -0.98
N ASP A 473 -19.22 -1.76 -1.17
CA ASP A 473 -19.71 -3.14 -1.21
C ASP A 473 -19.05 -3.96 -2.32
N SER A 474 -18.85 -3.37 -3.50
CA SER A 474 -18.17 -3.98 -4.64
C SER A 474 -16.77 -4.48 -4.27
N SER A 475 -15.96 -3.62 -3.65
CA SER A 475 -14.61 -3.95 -3.22
C SER A 475 -14.58 -4.93 -2.06
N PHE A 476 -15.47 -4.74 -1.08
CA PHE A 476 -15.52 -5.58 0.11
C PHE A 476 -15.85 -7.05 -0.21
N LEU A 477 -16.63 -7.30 -1.28
CA LEU A 477 -16.98 -8.65 -1.73
C LEU A 477 -15.79 -9.47 -2.24
N PHE A 478 -14.72 -8.84 -2.73
CA PHE A 478 -13.56 -9.57 -3.28
C PHE A 478 -12.90 -10.52 -2.27
N HIS A 479 -12.73 -10.05 -1.04
CA HIS A 479 -12.03 -10.80 0.00
C HIS A 479 -12.78 -10.79 1.34
N ILE A 480 -14.11 -10.82 1.30
CA ILE A 480 -14.94 -10.77 2.51
C ILE A 480 -14.66 -11.93 3.49
N ALA A 481 -14.21 -13.09 2.99
CA ALA A 481 -13.82 -14.23 3.80
C ALA A 481 -12.66 -13.89 4.76
N GLU A 482 -11.81 -12.94 4.42
CA GLU A 482 -10.68 -12.53 5.26
C GLU A 482 -11.10 -11.80 6.54
N LEU A 483 -12.37 -11.46 6.68
CA LEU A 483 -12.93 -10.98 7.93
C LEU A 483 -12.76 -12.02 9.07
N GLU A 484 -12.79 -13.31 8.73
CA GLU A 484 -12.52 -14.40 9.71
C GLU A 484 -11.11 -14.26 10.31
N VAL A 485 -10.11 -13.87 9.52
CA VAL A 485 -8.75 -13.63 10.04
C VAL A 485 -8.75 -12.52 11.10
N ALA A 486 -9.48 -11.44 10.86
CA ALA A 486 -9.64 -10.38 11.86
C ALA A 486 -10.38 -10.88 13.12
N VAL A 487 -11.36 -11.77 12.97
CA VAL A 487 -12.12 -12.39 14.07
C VAL A 487 -11.21 -13.25 14.94
N ARG A 488 -10.52 -14.23 14.37
CA ARG A 488 -9.64 -15.14 15.16
C ARG A 488 -8.44 -14.43 15.80
N ARG A 489 -8.04 -13.27 15.27
CA ARG A 489 -6.99 -12.41 15.85
C ARG A 489 -7.55 -11.31 16.74
N ASN A 490 -8.86 -11.24 16.92
CA ASN A 490 -9.57 -10.26 17.73
C ASN A 490 -9.12 -8.81 17.48
N LEU A 491 -9.01 -8.43 16.20
CA LEU A 491 -8.54 -7.11 15.82
C LEU A 491 -9.63 -6.04 16.05
N PRO A 492 -9.31 -4.89 16.65
CA PRO A 492 -10.25 -3.76 16.77
C PRO A 492 -10.38 -3.05 15.40
N LEU A 493 -10.95 -3.77 14.43
CA LEU A 493 -11.15 -3.31 13.06
C LEU A 493 -12.61 -2.94 12.81
N VAL A 494 -12.85 -1.71 12.39
CA VAL A 494 -14.18 -1.27 11.96
C VAL A 494 -14.20 -1.08 10.44
N CYS A 495 -15.00 -1.89 9.76
CA CYS A 495 -15.23 -1.79 8.32
C CYS A 495 -16.53 -1.01 8.07
N VAL A 496 -16.42 0.20 7.54
CA VAL A 496 -17.60 1.03 7.17
C VAL A 496 -17.83 0.87 5.68
N VAL A 497 -18.88 0.12 5.33
CA VAL A 497 -19.13 -0.31 3.96
C VAL A 497 -20.25 0.53 3.35
N ALA A 498 -19.93 1.33 2.36
CA ALA A 498 -20.86 2.06 1.51
C ALA A 498 -21.55 1.09 0.54
N VAL A 499 -22.87 0.99 0.58
CA VAL A 499 -23.63 -0.04 -0.14
C VAL A 499 -24.59 0.59 -1.11
N ASP A 500 -24.39 0.40 -2.41
CA ASP A 500 -25.25 0.84 -3.50
C ASP A 500 -25.59 -0.25 -4.52
N PHE A 501 -25.08 -1.48 -4.31
CA PHE A 501 -25.33 -2.68 -5.11
C PHE A 501 -24.97 -2.56 -6.58
N GLN A 502 -23.95 -1.75 -6.90
CA GLN A 502 -23.50 -1.52 -8.27
C GLN A 502 -22.00 -1.25 -8.38
N TRP A 503 -21.49 -1.39 -9.60
CA TRP A 503 -20.21 -0.81 -10.00
C TRP A 503 -20.41 0.69 -10.28
N GLY A 504 -20.46 1.51 -9.24
CA GLY A 504 -20.86 2.92 -9.35
C GLY A 504 -20.01 3.74 -10.33
N LEU A 505 -18.70 3.47 -10.41
CA LEU A 505 -17.80 4.14 -11.36
C LEU A 505 -18.17 3.79 -12.81
N GLU A 506 -18.43 2.52 -13.10
CA GLU A 506 -18.78 2.00 -14.42
C GLU A 506 -20.18 2.47 -14.84
N VAL A 507 -21.14 2.47 -13.93
CA VAL A 507 -22.48 3.07 -14.16
C VAL A 507 -22.32 4.53 -14.60
N GLY A 508 -21.48 5.28 -13.90
CA GLY A 508 -21.17 6.65 -14.27
C GLY A 508 -20.54 6.77 -15.67
N VAL A 509 -19.65 5.83 -16.05
CA VAL A 509 -19.07 5.78 -17.40
C VAL A 509 -20.14 5.53 -18.45
N TYR A 510 -21.05 4.56 -18.27
CA TYR A 510 -22.16 4.30 -19.20
C TYR A 510 -22.99 5.57 -19.44
N LYS A 511 -23.40 6.25 -18.38
CA LYS A 511 -24.24 7.45 -18.44
C LYS A 511 -23.53 8.63 -19.10
N ARG A 512 -22.26 8.82 -18.83
CA ARG A 512 -21.47 9.93 -19.43
C ARG A 512 -21.15 9.68 -20.90
N THR A 513 -20.88 8.43 -21.28
CA THR A 513 -20.48 8.07 -22.65
C THR A 513 -21.66 7.95 -23.59
N PHE A 514 -22.75 7.34 -23.13
CA PHE A 514 -23.88 6.97 -23.98
C PHE A 514 -25.19 7.74 -23.66
N GLY A 515 -25.17 8.55 -22.62
CA GLY A 515 -26.32 9.35 -22.19
C GLY A 515 -27.21 8.68 -21.14
N GLN A 516 -28.07 9.47 -20.53
CA GLN A 516 -29.05 9.01 -19.55
C GLN A 516 -30.03 8.03 -20.20
N GLY A 517 -30.39 6.98 -19.46
CA GLY A 517 -31.30 5.92 -19.95
C GLY A 517 -30.63 4.80 -20.74
N THR A 518 -29.29 4.83 -20.88
CA THR A 518 -28.52 3.70 -21.42
C THR A 518 -28.64 2.50 -20.49
N ALA A 519 -28.80 1.30 -21.08
CA ALA A 519 -28.78 0.05 -20.33
C ALA A 519 -27.40 -0.17 -19.67
N GLU A 520 -27.41 -0.36 -18.37
CA GLU A 520 -26.19 -0.53 -17.54
C GLU A 520 -25.90 -2.02 -17.36
N THR A 521 -25.44 -2.67 -18.43
CA THR A 521 -25.29 -4.13 -18.49
C THR A 521 -24.14 -4.61 -17.59
N GLY A 522 -24.44 -5.58 -16.70
CA GLY A 522 -23.44 -6.26 -15.86
C GLY A 522 -22.91 -5.44 -14.71
N THR A 523 -23.55 -4.31 -14.39
CA THR A 523 -23.06 -3.38 -13.36
C THR A 523 -23.79 -3.47 -12.02
N HIS A 524 -24.84 -4.27 -11.91
CA HIS A 524 -25.67 -4.39 -10.70
C HIS A 524 -25.72 -5.82 -10.19
N TRP A 525 -25.93 -5.96 -8.88
CA TRP A 525 -26.20 -7.23 -8.22
C TRP A 525 -27.38 -7.13 -7.25
N SER A 526 -27.64 -8.21 -6.50
CA SER A 526 -28.81 -8.31 -5.63
C SER A 526 -28.78 -7.29 -4.49
N ASP A 527 -29.86 -6.53 -4.36
CA ASP A 527 -30.13 -5.60 -3.24
C ASP A 527 -30.47 -6.31 -1.91
N LYS A 528 -30.45 -7.67 -1.91
CA LYS A 528 -30.69 -8.49 -0.73
C LYS A 528 -29.42 -8.77 0.08
N VAL A 529 -28.25 -8.38 -0.43
CA VAL A 529 -26.99 -8.62 0.27
C VAL A 529 -26.92 -7.77 1.55
N ARG A 530 -26.65 -8.43 2.67
CA ARG A 530 -26.56 -7.82 4.01
C ARG A 530 -25.18 -8.06 4.58
N PHE A 531 -24.30 -7.07 4.47
CA PHE A 531 -22.91 -7.18 4.92
C PHE A 531 -22.81 -7.33 6.43
N ASP A 532 -23.68 -6.67 7.19
CA ASP A 532 -23.80 -6.86 8.64
C ASP A 532 -24.13 -8.32 9.01
N LYS A 533 -25.03 -8.98 8.27
CA LYS A 533 -25.41 -10.38 8.51
C LYS A 533 -24.32 -11.37 8.06
N ILE A 534 -23.61 -11.07 6.99
CA ILE A 534 -22.45 -11.86 6.57
C ILE A 534 -21.36 -11.77 7.65
N ALA A 535 -21.12 -10.59 8.19
CA ALA A 535 -20.18 -10.39 9.28
C ALA A 535 -20.52 -11.24 10.52
N GLU A 536 -21.78 -11.22 10.95
CA GLU A 536 -22.26 -12.09 12.04
C GLU A 536 -22.04 -13.58 11.73
N GLY A 537 -22.31 -14.00 10.49
CA GLY A 537 -22.07 -15.36 10.03
C GLY A 537 -20.59 -15.79 10.05
N LEU A 538 -19.66 -14.85 9.91
CA LEU A 538 -18.22 -15.06 10.01
C LEU A 538 -17.67 -14.87 11.45
N GLY A 539 -18.55 -14.58 12.42
CA GLY A 539 -18.18 -14.40 13.83
C GLY A 539 -17.76 -12.97 14.20
N ALA A 540 -17.87 -12.01 13.30
CA ALA A 540 -17.68 -10.59 13.58
C ALA A 540 -18.98 -9.95 14.10
N HIS A 541 -18.93 -8.68 14.47
CA HIS A 541 -20.12 -7.91 14.77
C HIS A 541 -20.67 -7.24 13.51
N GLY A 542 -22.01 -7.18 13.39
CA GLY A 542 -22.71 -6.50 12.31
C GLY A 542 -23.58 -5.38 12.83
N GLU A 543 -23.51 -4.21 12.19
CA GLU A 543 -24.44 -3.09 12.41
C GLU A 543 -25.03 -2.61 11.09
N PHE A 544 -26.29 -2.18 11.12
CA PHE A 544 -26.97 -1.59 9.97
C PHE A 544 -27.41 -0.19 10.34
N VAL A 545 -26.97 0.80 9.58
CA VAL A 545 -27.28 2.23 9.80
C VAL A 545 -28.15 2.72 8.66
N LYS A 546 -29.19 3.49 8.96
CA LYS A 546 -30.10 4.04 7.95
C LYS A 546 -29.85 5.51 7.68
N THR A 547 -29.41 6.26 8.68
CA THR A 547 -29.25 7.71 8.60
C THR A 547 -27.80 8.11 8.88
N ALA A 548 -27.39 9.25 8.34
CA ALA A 548 -26.01 9.73 8.45
C ALA A 548 -25.55 9.94 9.90
N ASP A 549 -26.45 10.43 10.76
CA ASP A 549 -26.15 10.69 12.19
C ASP A 549 -25.97 9.41 13.00
N GLU A 550 -26.38 8.25 12.50
CA GLU A 550 -26.12 6.97 13.16
C GLU A 550 -24.69 6.45 12.91
N ILE A 551 -24.00 6.93 11.86
CA ILE A 551 -22.66 6.42 11.45
C ILE A 551 -21.63 6.61 12.56
N GLY A 552 -21.45 7.83 13.04
CA GLY A 552 -20.49 8.13 14.12
C GLY A 552 -20.75 7.32 15.40
N PRO A 553 -21.98 7.33 15.94
CA PRO A 553 -22.35 6.49 17.09
C PRO A 553 -22.13 4.98 16.86
N ALA A 554 -22.37 4.46 15.66
CA ALA A 554 -22.11 3.05 15.34
C ALA A 554 -20.62 2.73 15.39
N ILE A 555 -19.76 3.58 14.82
CA ILE A 555 -18.29 3.44 14.89
C ILE A 555 -17.83 3.49 16.36
N ALA A 556 -18.35 4.42 17.15
CA ALA A 556 -17.99 4.52 18.56
C ALA A 556 -18.39 3.25 19.37
N ARG A 557 -19.59 2.71 19.13
CA ARG A 557 -20.04 1.44 19.74
C ARG A 557 -19.16 0.27 19.32
N ALA A 558 -18.77 0.22 18.04
CA ALA A 558 -17.90 -0.82 17.51
C ALA A 558 -16.55 -0.87 18.23
N TYR A 559 -15.89 0.28 18.39
CA TYR A 559 -14.63 0.34 19.15
C TYR A 559 -14.80 0.05 20.64
N ALA A 560 -15.87 0.53 21.26
CA ALA A 560 -16.16 0.26 22.67
C ALA A 560 -16.43 -1.22 22.94
N ARG A 561 -17.01 -1.93 21.98
CA ARG A 561 -17.27 -3.38 22.06
C ARG A 561 -16.00 -4.20 21.91
N GLY A 562 -15.07 -3.74 21.06
CA GLY A 562 -13.89 -4.50 20.64
C GLY A 562 -14.20 -5.57 19.59
N GLY A 563 -13.14 -6.17 19.03
CA GLY A 563 -13.24 -7.12 17.93
C GLY A 563 -13.66 -6.46 16.59
N PRO A 564 -13.65 -7.23 15.48
CA PRO A 564 -14.01 -6.68 14.19
C PRO A 564 -15.52 -6.44 14.06
N THR A 565 -15.86 -5.29 13.48
CA THR A 565 -17.26 -4.89 13.23
C THR A 565 -17.42 -4.42 11.78
N VAL A 566 -18.49 -4.86 11.12
CA VAL A 566 -18.91 -4.35 9.80
C VAL A 566 -20.16 -3.50 9.95
N ILE A 567 -20.08 -2.28 9.50
CA ILE A 567 -21.20 -1.33 9.47
C ILE A 567 -21.69 -1.22 8.02
N HIS A 568 -22.88 -1.75 7.76
CA HIS A 568 -23.56 -1.68 6.48
C HIS A 568 -24.28 -0.33 6.37
N VAL A 569 -23.87 0.52 5.42
CA VAL A 569 -24.41 1.86 5.23
C VAL A 569 -24.98 1.99 3.81
N PRO A 570 -26.31 1.98 3.61
CA PRO A 570 -26.90 2.25 2.31
C PRO A 570 -26.59 3.66 1.85
N ILE A 571 -26.02 3.80 0.65
CA ILE A 571 -25.73 5.08 0.02
C ILE A 571 -26.57 5.26 -1.26
N ASP A 572 -26.76 6.52 -1.68
CA ASP A 572 -27.48 6.87 -2.90
C ASP A 572 -26.69 6.42 -4.14
N PRO A 573 -27.16 5.41 -4.90
CA PRO A 573 -26.48 4.93 -6.10
C PRO A 573 -26.27 6.02 -7.15
N LYS A 574 -27.21 6.95 -7.28
CA LYS A 574 -27.13 8.05 -8.23
C LYS A 574 -26.02 9.03 -7.83
N ALA A 575 -26.00 9.45 -6.56
CA ALA A 575 -24.93 10.31 -6.06
C ALA A 575 -23.55 9.68 -6.26
N ASN A 576 -23.43 8.39 -5.95
CA ASN A 576 -22.15 7.67 -6.07
C ASN A 576 -21.65 7.51 -7.51
N SER A 577 -22.55 7.41 -8.50
CA SER A 577 -22.19 7.22 -9.91
C SER A 577 -22.13 8.52 -10.72
N GLU A 578 -22.94 9.52 -10.40
CA GLU A 578 -23.12 10.71 -11.24
C GLU A 578 -22.56 12.00 -10.62
N GLU A 579 -22.49 12.10 -9.28
CA GLU A 579 -22.11 13.33 -8.57
C GLU A 579 -20.67 13.25 -8.00
N MET A 580 -19.78 12.48 -8.63
CA MET A 580 -18.38 12.39 -8.17
C MET A 580 -17.72 13.77 -8.15
N PRO A 581 -17.12 14.16 -7.00
CA PRO A 581 -16.55 15.49 -6.85
C PRO A 581 -15.29 15.63 -7.71
N LYS A 582 -15.09 16.83 -8.28
CA LYS A 582 -13.89 17.16 -9.06
C LYS A 582 -13.58 16.15 -10.19
N TYR A 583 -14.63 15.46 -10.71
CA TYR A 583 -14.49 14.42 -11.74
C TYR A 583 -13.73 14.91 -12.98
N ASP A 584 -13.97 16.13 -13.44
CA ASP A 584 -13.26 16.69 -14.59
C ASP A 584 -11.75 16.86 -14.34
N LYS A 585 -11.34 17.07 -13.09
CA LYS A 585 -9.94 17.15 -12.68
C LYS A 585 -9.31 15.75 -12.58
N PHE A 586 -10.10 14.76 -12.19
CA PHE A 586 -9.72 13.36 -12.03
C PHE A 586 -9.73 12.57 -13.35
N ARG A 587 -10.71 12.82 -14.21
CA ARG A 587 -10.95 12.06 -15.45
C ARG A 587 -9.73 12.09 -16.39
N THR A 588 -8.87 13.08 -16.34
CA THR A 588 -7.65 13.14 -17.14
C THR A 588 -6.60 12.11 -16.76
N TRP A 589 -6.69 11.51 -15.58
CA TRP A 589 -5.85 10.39 -15.22
C TRP A 589 -6.18 9.14 -16.05
N TYR A 590 -7.48 8.91 -16.30
CA TYR A 590 -7.98 7.74 -17.02
C TYR A 590 -8.03 7.91 -18.54
N ALA A 591 -7.87 9.14 -19.04
CA ALA A 591 -8.18 9.46 -20.41
C ALA A 591 -6.95 9.77 -21.30
N GLU A 592 -5.76 9.59 -20.77
CA GLU A 592 -4.54 9.74 -21.57
C GLU A 592 -4.49 8.64 -22.64
N GLY A 593 -4.79 8.98 -23.87
CA GLY A 593 -4.89 8.05 -25.00
C GLY A 593 -6.29 7.87 -25.58
N THR A 594 -7.30 8.50 -25.01
CA THR A 594 -8.68 8.51 -25.54
C THR A 594 -9.07 9.82 -26.20
N GLN A 595 -8.12 10.74 -26.41
CA GLN A 595 -8.33 11.99 -27.14
C GLN A 595 -8.01 11.84 -28.62
#